data_ffa162b923ff747d826a66064aa82842
#
_entry.id   ffa162b923ff747d826a66064aa82842
#
_cell.length_a   1.000
_cell.length_b   1.000
_cell.length_c   1.000
_cell.angle_alpha   90.00
_cell.angle_beta   90.00
_cell.angle_gamma   90.00
#
_symmetry.space_group_name_H-M   'P 1'
#
loop_
_entity.id
_entity.type
_entity.pdbx_description
1 polymer ?
#
loop_
_entity_poly.entity_id
_entity_poly.type
_entity_poly.pdbx_seq_one_letter_code
_entity_poly.pdbx_strand_id
1 'polypeptide(L)'
;MFNVSKDIEQDKKKNKPNIIAPIINTVISAAAIVAVIIVKVLSSEFTWGLFICFMIVLLLFPVASWYNSYFSKKQKTKMLGSFEKETELIVEFMQYRKHYKAFEENDKVKVFVDYEECDEIGKFTYHKEKSSLGFPDHTYALISIGIGFAGLEIDPETKKVIGVKGLLPRSIWLKKKLKTPNSKKGVLSIRTSGVEIRNKTYIQICKQEDSYYDSKSGWLCIGERKTYDFDDCIEFLNGVIIVLRDNKVVSIWFNVGADLPLF
;
A
#
# COMPACT_ATOMS: atom_id res chain seq x y z
N MET A 1 -20.45 -12.01 5.04
CA MET A 1 -19.96 -11.03 6.01
C MET A 1 -18.85 -11.72 6.80
N PHE A 2 -17.59 -11.55 6.42
CA PHE A 2 -16.45 -12.18 7.10
C PHE A 2 -16.27 -11.53 8.46
N ASN A 3 -16.13 -12.34 9.49
CA ASN A 3 -16.03 -11.89 10.89
C ASN A 3 -14.56 -11.54 11.21
N VAL A 4 -14.08 -10.46 10.57
CA VAL A 4 -12.68 -9.98 10.65
C VAL A 4 -12.25 -9.73 12.11
N SER A 5 -13.19 -9.37 12.99
CA SER A 5 -12.87 -9.10 14.40
C SER A 5 -12.44 -10.35 15.17
N LYS A 6 -12.97 -11.54 14.86
CA LYS A 6 -12.59 -12.81 15.53
C LYS A 6 -11.20 -13.29 15.10
N ASP A 7 -10.84 -13.08 13.85
CA ASP A 7 -9.53 -13.49 13.34
C ASP A 7 -8.41 -12.61 13.91
N ILE A 8 -8.66 -11.29 14.08
CA ILE A 8 -7.73 -10.35 14.71
C ILE A 8 -7.52 -10.68 16.20
N GLU A 9 -8.58 -11.10 16.91
CA GLU A 9 -8.49 -11.47 18.32
C GLU A 9 -7.79 -12.82 18.54
N GLN A 10 -7.94 -13.76 17.61
CA GLN A 10 -7.18 -15.02 17.61
C GLN A 10 -5.71 -14.82 17.29
N ASP A 11 -5.37 -13.89 16.39
CA ASP A 11 -3.98 -13.55 16.07
C ASP A 11 -3.29 -12.78 17.21
N LYS A 12 -4.02 -11.92 17.94
CA LYS A 12 -3.51 -11.29 19.20
C LYS A 12 -3.17 -12.32 20.27
N LYS A 13 -3.92 -13.42 20.37
CA LYS A 13 -3.63 -14.53 21.31
C LYS A 13 -2.47 -15.41 20.87
N LYS A 14 -2.29 -15.63 19.56
CA LYS A 14 -1.18 -16.42 18.99
C LYS A 14 0.16 -15.71 19.01
N ASN A 15 0.17 -14.39 19.00
CA ASN A 15 1.36 -13.54 18.94
C ASN A 15 1.85 -13.06 20.33
N LYS A 16 1.61 -13.79 21.40
CA LYS A 16 2.35 -13.54 22.65
C LYS A 16 3.85 -13.66 22.33
N PRO A 17 4.66 -12.64 22.68
CA PRO A 17 6.09 -12.67 22.38
C PRO A 17 6.66 -13.94 23.00
N ASN A 18 7.35 -14.71 22.18
CA ASN A 18 8.06 -15.88 22.67
C ASN A 18 9.26 -15.41 23.51
N ILE A 19 8.99 -15.05 24.78
CA ILE A 19 10.01 -14.60 25.75
C ILE A 19 10.91 -15.79 26.11
N ILE A 20 10.46 -17.00 25.83
CA ILE A 20 11.15 -18.25 26.17
C ILE A 20 12.49 -18.34 25.38
N ALA A 21 12.52 -17.99 24.10
CA ALA A 21 13.73 -18.10 23.29
C ALA A 21 14.90 -17.22 23.79
N PRO A 22 14.72 -15.92 24.12
CA PRO A 22 15.78 -15.12 24.73
C PRO A 22 16.24 -15.67 26.09
N ILE A 23 15.30 -16.17 26.91
CA ILE A 23 15.63 -16.75 28.22
C ILE A 23 16.48 -18.02 28.04
N ILE A 24 16.06 -18.92 27.14
CA ILE A 24 16.81 -20.16 26.85
C ILE A 24 18.22 -19.80 26.35
N ASN A 25 18.36 -18.85 25.43
CA ASN A 25 19.66 -18.42 24.92
C ASN A 25 20.55 -17.83 26.02
N THR A 26 19.98 -17.10 26.96
CA THR A 26 20.72 -16.54 28.11
C THR A 26 21.19 -17.66 29.05
N VAL A 27 20.34 -18.66 29.32
CA VAL A 27 20.71 -19.80 30.15
C VAL A 27 21.80 -20.67 29.52
N ILE A 28 21.69 -20.94 28.20
CA ILE A 28 22.70 -21.67 27.45
C ILE A 28 24.03 -20.93 27.46
N SER A 29 24.02 -19.63 27.25
CA SER A 29 25.24 -18.82 27.30
C SER A 29 25.87 -18.80 28.67
N ALA A 30 25.10 -18.71 29.74
CA ALA A 30 25.59 -18.80 31.13
C ALA A 30 26.24 -20.16 31.41
N ALA A 31 25.59 -21.26 31.00
CA ALA A 31 26.14 -22.60 31.15
C ALA A 31 27.45 -22.80 30.38
N ALA A 32 27.53 -22.25 29.14
CA ALA A 32 28.75 -22.28 28.34
C ALA A 32 29.90 -21.48 28.98
N ILE A 33 29.60 -20.32 29.59
CA ILE A 33 30.60 -19.51 30.32
C ILE A 33 31.19 -20.34 31.51
N VAL A 34 30.32 -20.97 32.28
CA VAL A 34 30.76 -21.82 33.40
C VAL A 34 31.60 -22.99 32.92
N ALA A 35 31.22 -23.68 31.84
CA ALA A 35 32.01 -24.74 31.25
C ALA A 35 33.41 -24.30 30.81
N VAL A 36 33.53 -23.12 30.16
CA VAL A 36 34.80 -22.54 29.72
C VAL A 36 35.68 -22.18 30.90
N ILE A 37 35.15 -21.66 32.00
CA ILE A 37 35.87 -21.39 33.23
C ILE A 37 36.43 -22.70 33.84
N ILE A 38 35.62 -23.74 33.89
CA ILE A 38 36.01 -25.07 34.39
C ILE A 38 37.20 -25.62 33.54
N VAL A 39 37.06 -25.58 32.21
CA VAL A 39 38.10 -26.03 31.30
C VAL A 39 39.39 -25.21 31.50
N LYS A 40 39.28 -23.90 31.68
CA LYS A 40 40.45 -23.04 31.96
C LYS A 40 41.14 -23.36 33.27
N VAL A 41 40.38 -23.66 34.30
CA VAL A 41 40.92 -24.06 35.63
C VAL A 41 41.64 -25.40 35.56
N LEU A 42 41.11 -26.33 34.75
CA LEU A 42 41.64 -27.70 34.62
C LEU A 42 42.77 -27.85 33.62
N SER A 43 42.90 -26.92 32.66
CA SER A 43 43.90 -26.98 31.57
C SER A 43 44.92 -25.83 31.67
N SER A 44 46.19 -26.16 31.86
CA SER A 44 47.30 -25.20 31.88
C SER A 44 47.68 -24.70 30.50
N GLU A 45 47.22 -25.36 29.43
CA GLU A 45 47.61 -25.02 28.03
C GLU A 45 46.67 -23.97 27.37
N PHE A 46 45.53 -23.66 28.01
CA PHE A 46 44.56 -22.73 27.44
C PHE A 46 45.02 -21.26 27.58
N THR A 47 45.39 -20.62 26.49
CA THR A 47 45.95 -19.24 26.54
C THR A 47 44.92 -18.20 26.99
N TRP A 48 45.34 -17.22 27.80
CA TRP A 48 44.47 -16.13 28.30
C TRP A 48 43.80 -15.33 27.18
N GLY A 49 44.44 -15.15 26.02
CA GLY A 49 43.90 -14.45 24.88
C GLY A 49 42.65 -15.16 24.29
N LEU A 50 42.73 -16.47 24.09
CA LEU A 50 41.60 -17.27 23.62
C LEU A 50 40.46 -17.29 24.62
N PHE A 51 40.74 -17.35 25.92
CA PHE A 51 39.77 -17.26 26.99
C PHE A 51 38.97 -15.95 26.93
N ILE A 52 39.64 -14.80 26.82
CA ILE A 52 39.01 -13.48 26.74
C ILE A 52 38.15 -13.36 25.47
N CYS A 53 38.66 -13.77 24.30
CA CYS A 53 37.88 -13.74 23.06
C CYS A 53 36.60 -14.56 23.16
N PHE A 54 36.67 -15.77 23.74
CA PHE A 54 35.52 -16.64 23.90
C PHE A 54 34.47 -16.06 24.86
N MET A 55 34.94 -15.44 25.95
CA MET A 55 34.06 -14.74 26.91
C MET A 55 33.32 -13.55 26.26
N ILE A 56 34.04 -12.76 25.42
CA ILE A 56 33.41 -11.64 24.67
C ILE A 56 32.32 -12.15 23.75
N VAL A 57 32.57 -13.21 22.98
CA VAL A 57 31.56 -13.79 22.06
C VAL A 57 30.35 -14.30 22.84
N LEU A 58 30.54 -15.01 23.94
CA LEU A 58 29.45 -15.53 24.77
C LEU A 58 28.61 -14.42 25.42
N LEU A 59 29.20 -13.29 25.76
CA LEU A 59 28.47 -12.12 26.30
C LEU A 59 27.72 -11.35 25.20
N LEU A 60 28.28 -11.25 23.99
CA LEU A 60 27.63 -10.51 22.88
C LEU A 60 26.43 -11.26 22.30
N PHE A 61 26.44 -12.59 22.32
CA PHE A 61 25.37 -13.39 21.72
C PHE A 61 23.98 -13.16 22.33
N PRO A 62 23.78 -13.19 23.66
CA PRO A 62 22.48 -12.89 24.28
C PRO A 62 22.05 -11.45 24.04
N VAL A 63 22.99 -10.49 24.04
CA VAL A 63 22.69 -9.06 23.75
C VAL A 63 22.16 -8.90 22.32
N ALA A 64 22.83 -9.51 21.34
CA ALA A 64 22.40 -9.47 19.95
C ALA A 64 21.02 -10.16 19.75
N SER A 65 20.80 -11.30 20.40
CA SER A 65 19.52 -12.03 20.37
C SER A 65 18.38 -11.22 20.99
N TRP A 66 18.64 -10.57 22.13
CA TRP A 66 17.66 -9.71 22.80
C TRP A 66 17.35 -8.46 21.97
N TYR A 67 18.38 -7.83 21.39
CA TYR A 67 18.22 -6.66 20.50
C TYR A 67 17.35 -7.00 19.28
N ASN A 68 17.63 -8.12 18.60
CA ASN A 68 16.86 -8.57 17.45
C ASN A 68 15.40 -8.87 17.82
N SER A 69 15.15 -9.51 18.96
CA SER A 69 13.78 -9.78 19.46
C SER A 69 13.03 -8.49 19.77
N TYR A 70 13.68 -7.52 20.40
CA TYR A 70 13.09 -6.23 20.73
C TYR A 70 12.75 -5.42 19.48
N PHE A 71 13.69 -5.35 18.52
CA PHE A 71 13.51 -4.60 17.27
C PHE A 71 12.42 -5.21 16.40
N SER A 72 12.40 -6.53 16.25
CA SER A 72 11.33 -7.27 15.54
C SER A 72 9.95 -7.02 16.16
N LYS A 73 9.85 -7.01 17.50
CA LYS A 73 8.60 -6.71 18.21
C LYS A 73 8.12 -5.29 17.95
N LYS A 74 9.02 -4.29 18.03
CA LYS A 74 8.69 -2.88 17.79
C LYS A 74 8.22 -2.65 16.35
N GLN A 75 8.87 -3.28 15.36
CA GLN A 75 8.43 -3.22 13.97
C GLN A 75 7.04 -3.86 13.78
N LYS A 76 6.82 -5.09 14.30
CA LYS A 76 5.52 -5.77 14.21
C LYS A 76 4.40 -4.96 14.83
N THR A 77 4.61 -4.35 16.00
CA THR A 77 3.60 -3.51 16.65
C THR A 77 3.27 -2.26 15.81
N LYS A 78 4.30 -1.64 15.22
CA LYS A 78 4.12 -0.50 14.31
C LYS A 78 3.35 -0.88 13.04
N MET A 79 3.67 -2.05 12.45
CA MET A 79 2.97 -2.59 11.28
C MET A 79 1.50 -2.90 11.58
N LEU A 80 1.22 -3.57 12.72
CA LEU A 80 -0.15 -3.88 13.13
C LEU A 80 -0.99 -2.62 13.36
N GLY A 81 -0.45 -1.61 14.04
CA GLY A 81 -1.16 -0.35 14.24
C GLY A 81 -1.43 0.42 12.95
N SER A 82 -0.52 0.34 11.98
CA SER A 82 -0.72 0.94 10.66
C SER A 82 -1.77 0.19 9.85
N PHE A 83 -1.76 -1.13 9.89
CA PHE A 83 -2.75 -1.98 9.22
C PHE A 83 -4.16 -1.80 9.81
N GLU A 84 -4.26 -1.72 11.15
CA GLU A 84 -5.53 -1.45 11.85
C GLU A 84 -6.13 -0.11 11.40
N LYS A 85 -5.30 0.94 11.36
CA LYS A 85 -5.69 2.28 10.88
C LYS A 85 -6.13 2.30 9.41
N GLU A 86 -5.41 1.60 8.52
CA GLU A 86 -5.82 1.47 7.11
C GLU A 86 -7.15 0.71 6.97
N THR A 87 -7.36 -0.32 7.79
CA THR A 87 -8.62 -1.09 7.79
C THR A 87 -9.80 -0.21 8.21
N GLU A 88 -9.64 0.62 9.24
CA GLU A 88 -10.66 1.58 9.66
C GLU A 88 -11.00 2.57 8.53
N LEU A 89 -9.99 3.12 7.85
CA LEU A 89 -10.21 4.02 6.72
C LEU A 89 -10.93 3.35 5.55
N ILE A 90 -10.61 2.08 5.26
CA ILE A 90 -11.29 1.30 4.22
C ILE A 90 -12.78 1.11 4.59
N VAL A 91 -13.07 0.77 5.86
CA VAL A 91 -14.44 0.60 6.34
C VAL A 91 -15.22 1.91 6.23
N GLU A 92 -14.63 3.03 6.65
CA GLU A 92 -15.23 4.37 6.53
C GLU A 92 -15.52 4.72 5.06
N PHE A 93 -14.56 4.50 4.17
CA PHE A 93 -14.73 4.72 2.73
C PHE A 93 -15.84 3.84 2.13
N MET A 94 -15.93 2.58 2.54
CA MET A 94 -17.02 1.69 2.10
C MET A 94 -18.38 2.13 2.62
N GLN A 95 -18.45 2.70 3.84
CA GLN A 95 -19.69 3.28 4.36
C GLN A 95 -20.10 4.53 3.59
N TYR A 96 -19.15 5.41 3.27
CA TYR A 96 -19.38 6.59 2.43
C TYR A 96 -19.99 6.21 1.07
N ARG A 97 -19.50 5.15 0.45
CA ARG A 97 -20.00 4.65 -0.85
C ARG A 97 -21.46 4.16 -0.82
N LYS A 98 -22.00 3.78 0.33
CA LYS A 98 -23.41 3.37 0.46
C LYS A 98 -24.42 4.49 0.14
N HIS A 99 -23.98 5.75 0.16
CA HIS A 99 -24.81 6.89 -0.21
C HIS A 99 -24.90 7.12 -1.72
N TYR A 100 -24.14 6.38 -2.51
CA TYR A 100 -24.16 6.46 -3.96
C TYR A 100 -25.00 5.34 -4.57
N LYS A 101 -25.68 5.63 -5.70
CA LYS A 101 -26.26 4.61 -6.54
C LYS A 101 -25.14 3.92 -7.28
N ALA A 102 -24.78 2.71 -6.83
CA ALA A 102 -23.66 1.96 -7.35
C ALA A 102 -24.07 1.08 -8.54
N PHE A 103 -23.22 1.08 -9.54
CA PHE A 103 -23.27 0.20 -10.70
C PHE A 103 -21.91 -0.49 -10.86
N GLU A 104 -21.92 -1.64 -11.53
CA GLU A 104 -20.71 -2.33 -11.97
C GLU A 104 -20.66 -2.32 -13.48
N GLU A 105 -19.48 -2.09 -14.06
CA GLU A 105 -19.29 -2.25 -15.48
C GLU A 105 -19.52 -3.72 -15.87
N ASN A 106 -20.35 -3.92 -16.89
CA ASN A 106 -20.72 -5.23 -17.41
C ASN A 106 -21.21 -5.08 -18.86
N ASP A 107 -21.79 -6.12 -19.43
CA ASP A 107 -22.32 -6.09 -20.81
C ASP A 107 -23.38 -5.01 -21.05
N LYS A 108 -24.11 -4.60 -20.00
CA LYS A 108 -25.19 -3.60 -20.08
C LYS A 108 -24.71 -2.19 -19.73
N VAL A 109 -23.75 -2.07 -18.80
CA VAL A 109 -23.19 -0.78 -18.36
C VAL A 109 -21.73 -0.71 -18.78
N LYS A 110 -21.42 0.18 -19.70
CA LYS A 110 -20.05 0.39 -20.19
C LYS A 110 -19.61 1.84 -19.95
N VAL A 111 -18.35 2.00 -19.62
CA VAL A 111 -17.68 3.30 -19.43
C VAL A 111 -16.62 3.47 -20.50
N PHE A 112 -16.66 4.61 -21.15
CA PHE A 112 -15.65 5.04 -22.11
C PHE A 112 -15.05 6.34 -21.64
N VAL A 113 -13.75 6.47 -21.83
CA VAL A 113 -12.97 7.65 -21.47
C VAL A 113 -12.44 8.25 -22.77
N ASP A 114 -12.90 9.44 -23.07
CA ASP A 114 -12.39 10.24 -24.18
C ASP A 114 -11.43 11.32 -23.61
N TYR A 115 -10.53 11.86 -24.41
CA TYR A 115 -9.61 12.90 -23.97
C TYR A 115 -9.39 13.98 -25.05
N GLU A 116 -9.02 15.17 -24.57
CA GLU A 116 -8.57 16.29 -25.39
C GLU A 116 -7.18 16.71 -24.90
N GLU A 117 -6.19 16.85 -25.79
CA GLU A 117 -4.85 17.30 -25.44
C GLU A 117 -4.90 18.76 -24.95
N CYS A 118 -4.14 19.07 -23.90
CA CYS A 118 -4.04 20.42 -23.34
C CYS A 118 -2.66 20.65 -22.70
N ASP A 119 -2.26 21.90 -22.55
CA ASP A 119 -0.97 22.26 -21.94
C ASP A 119 -1.03 22.35 -20.42
N GLU A 120 -2.20 22.67 -19.87
CA GLU A 120 -2.41 22.86 -18.45
C GLU A 120 -3.30 21.75 -17.86
N ILE A 121 -2.84 21.16 -16.79
CA ILE A 121 -3.56 20.11 -16.05
C ILE A 121 -3.61 20.44 -14.56
N GLY A 122 -4.61 19.90 -13.88
CA GLY A 122 -4.81 20.09 -12.45
C GLY A 122 -3.68 19.50 -11.60
N LYS A 123 -3.72 19.77 -10.29
CA LYS A 123 -2.77 19.21 -9.33
C LYS A 123 -3.37 18.02 -8.61
N PHE A 124 -2.51 17.08 -8.28
CA PHE A 124 -2.81 15.89 -7.51
C PHE A 124 -2.09 15.94 -6.16
N THR A 125 -2.72 15.43 -5.11
CA THR A 125 -2.12 15.31 -3.79
C THR A 125 -2.38 13.93 -3.19
N TYR A 126 -1.31 13.27 -2.76
CA TYR A 126 -1.38 12.03 -1.97
C TYR A 126 -1.05 12.31 -0.51
N HIS A 127 -1.99 12.03 0.39
CA HIS A 127 -1.81 12.16 1.84
C HIS A 127 -1.20 10.89 2.42
N LYS A 128 0.12 10.90 2.59
CA LYS A 128 0.92 9.74 3.05
C LYS A 128 0.45 9.16 4.39
N GLU A 129 0.01 10.01 5.32
CA GLU A 129 -0.41 9.57 6.65
C GLU A 129 -1.77 8.86 6.65
N LYS A 130 -2.64 9.25 5.75
CA LYS A 130 -4.00 8.72 5.60
C LYS A 130 -4.13 7.68 4.49
N SER A 131 -3.05 7.39 3.75
CA SER A 131 -3.08 6.54 2.54
C SER A 131 -4.22 6.92 1.59
N SER A 132 -4.51 8.22 1.48
CA SER A 132 -5.67 8.74 0.76
C SER A 132 -5.31 9.71 -0.33
N LEU A 133 -6.13 9.73 -1.37
CA LEU A 133 -6.09 10.73 -2.41
C LEU A 133 -6.83 11.98 -1.92
N GLY A 134 -6.13 13.11 -1.92
CA GLY A 134 -6.67 14.38 -1.48
C GLY A 134 -7.41 15.09 -2.58
N PHE A 135 -8.59 15.57 -2.26
CA PHE A 135 -9.28 16.59 -3.01
C PHE A 135 -9.68 17.71 -2.03
N PRO A 136 -9.62 18.99 -2.41
CA PRO A 136 -10.21 20.04 -1.60
C PRO A 136 -11.67 19.71 -1.33
N ASP A 137 -12.13 19.99 -0.12
CA ASP A 137 -13.50 19.74 0.35
C ASP A 137 -14.54 20.36 -0.59
N HIS A 138 -14.90 19.62 -1.63
CA HIS A 138 -16.05 19.96 -2.44
C HIS A 138 -17.25 19.15 -1.97
N THR A 139 -18.17 19.85 -1.35
CA THR A 139 -19.45 19.33 -0.84
C THR A 139 -20.46 18.94 -1.94
N TYR A 140 -20.03 18.92 -3.20
CA TYR A 140 -20.91 18.61 -4.32
C TYR A 140 -21.03 17.12 -4.54
N ALA A 141 -22.26 16.70 -4.83
CA ALA A 141 -22.60 15.34 -5.17
C ALA A 141 -22.02 15.01 -6.56
N LEU A 142 -20.82 14.53 -6.58
CA LEU A 142 -20.10 14.18 -7.81
C LEU A 142 -20.47 12.79 -8.30
N ILE A 143 -20.22 12.55 -9.56
CA ILE A 143 -20.21 11.23 -10.16
C ILE A 143 -18.82 10.66 -9.92
N SER A 144 -18.71 9.40 -9.56
CA SER A 144 -17.41 8.76 -9.34
C SER A 144 -17.29 7.47 -10.16
N ILE A 145 -16.19 7.31 -10.86
CA ILE A 145 -15.80 6.08 -11.55
C ILE A 145 -14.70 5.40 -10.72
N GLY A 146 -15.03 4.22 -10.18
CA GLY A 146 -14.13 3.50 -9.27
C GLY A 146 -13.15 2.58 -9.99
N ILE A 147 -11.87 2.67 -9.60
CA ILE A 147 -10.77 1.80 -10.00
C ILE A 147 -10.14 1.27 -8.72
N GLY A 148 -10.46 0.05 -8.31
CA GLY A 148 -10.09 -0.45 -7.00
C GLY A 148 -10.70 0.40 -5.88
N PHE A 149 -9.85 0.96 -5.00
CA PHE A 149 -10.25 1.88 -3.93
C PHE A 149 -10.11 3.36 -4.33
N ALA A 150 -9.57 3.66 -5.50
CA ALA A 150 -9.53 5.01 -6.05
C ALA A 150 -10.73 5.27 -6.95
N GLY A 151 -11.04 6.53 -7.21
CA GLY A 151 -12.10 6.92 -8.12
C GLY A 151 -11.79 8.22 -8.84
N LEU A 152 -12.25 8.32 -10.08
CA LEU A 152 -12.26 9.56 -10.85
C LEU A 152 -13.50 10.35 -10.44
N GLU A 153 -13.31 11.60 -10.06
CA GLU A 153 -14.40 12.52 -9.76
C GLU A 153 -14.78 13.30 -11.02
N ILE A 154 -16.06 13.30 -11.34
CA ILE A 154 -16.58 13.80 -12.61
C ILE A 154 -17.58 14.90 -12.35
N ASP A 155 -17.44 15.99 -13.06
CA ASP A 155 -18.44 17.06 -13.12
C ASP A 155 -19.70 16.53 -13.80
N PRO A 156 -20.87 16.61 -13.13
CA PRO A 156 -22.13 16.08 -13.65
C PRO A 156 -22.67 16.80 -14.88
N GLU A 157 -22.28 18.06 -15.10
CA GLU A 157 -22.75 18.86 -16.24
C GLU A 157 -21.87 18.66 -17.47
N THR A 158 -20.56 18.86 -17.30
CA THR A 158 -19.59 18.80 -18.40
C THR A 158 -19.12 17.37 -18.71
N LYS A 159 -19.35 16.42 -17.79
CA LYS A 159 -18.83 15.04 -17.84
C LYS A 159 -17.28 14.97 -17.82
N LYS A 160 -16.60 16.07 -17.53
CA LYS A 160 -15.15 16.12 -17.42
C LYS A 160 -14.67 15.55 -16.09
N VAL A 161 -13.53 14.86 -16.12
CA VAL A 161 -12.84 14.43 -14.89
C VAL A 161 -12.18 15.65 -14.28
N ILE A 162 -12.56 15.95 -13.03
CA ILE A 162 -12.05 17.12 -12.30
C ILE A 162 -11.06 16.75 -11.21
N GLY A 163 -10.96 15.46 -10.87
CA GLY A 163 -10.05 15.01 -9.84
C GLY A 163 -10.05 13.51 -9.60
N VAL A 164 -9.33 13.12 -8.57
CA VAL A 164 -9.28 11.74 -8.06
C VAL A 164 -9.54 11.74 -6.56
N LYS A 165 -10.26 10.73 -6.09
CA LYS A 165 -10.59 10.55 -4.68
C LYS A 165 -10.48 9.09 -4.28
N GLY A 166 -10.29 8.83 -3.01
CA GLY A 166 -10.31 7.48 -2.47
C GLY A 166 -9.10 7.14 -1.64
N LEU A 167 -8.83 5.85 -1.54
CA LEU A 167 -7.75 5.30 -0.74
C LEU A 167 -6.75 4.57 -1.63
N LEU A 168 -5.49 4.66 -1.25
CA LEU A 168 -4.41 3.85 -1.81
C LEU A 168 -3.71 3.12 -0.64
N PRO A 169 -4.33 2.06 -0.08
CA PRO A 169 -3.80 1.37 1.09
C PRO A 169 -2.44 0.74 0.76
N ARG A 170 -1.40 1.09 1.52
CA ARG A 170 -0.03 0.59 1.28
C ARG A 170 0.13 -0.90 1.60
N SER A 171 -0.75 -1.44 2.43
CA SER A 171 -0.79 -2.86 2.81
C SER A 171 -1.03 -3.81 1.63
N ILE A 172 -1.64 -3.31 0.53
CA ILE A 172 -1.91 -4.11 -0.67
C ILE A 172 -0.92 -3.86 -1.81
N TRP A 173 0.09 -3.01 -1.62
CA TRP A 173 1.03 -2.69 -2.69
C TRP A 173 2.09 -3.78 -2.85
N LEU A 174 2.26 -4.22 -4.09
CA LEU A 174 3.30 -5.16 -4.50
C LEU A 174 4.52 -4.38 -4.98
N LYS A 175 5.67 -4.59 -4.32
CA LYS A 175 6.92 -3.93 -4.74
C LYS A 175 7.41 -4.46 -6.07
N LYS A 176 7.50 -3.60 -7.06
CA LYS A 176 7.97 -3.91 -8.42
C LYS A 176 8.67 -2.72 -9.03
N LYS A 177 9.70 -2.97 -9.86
CA LYS A 177 10.26 -1.95 -10.74
C LYS A 177 9.22 -1.63 -11.83
N LEU A 178 8.91 -0.37 -12.00
CA LEU A 178 7.94 0.11 -12.99
C LEU A 178 8.67 0.95 -14.04
N LYS A 179 8.17 0.87 -15.28
CA LYS A 179 8.54 1.80 -16.35
C LYS A 179 7.34 2.72 -16.54
N THR A 180 7.47 3.95 -16.09
CA THR A 180 6.41 4.98 -16.23
C THR A 180 6.04 5.13 -17.71
N PRO A 181 4.74 5.16 -18.04
CA PRO A 181 4.28 5.40 -19.39
C PRO A 181 4.75 6.76 -19.90
N ASN A 182 5.08 6.83 -21.19
CA ASN A 182 5.25 8.11 -21.85
C ASN A 182 3.85 8.68 -22.12
N SER A 183 3.51 9.80 -21.49
CA SER A 183 2.16 10.35 -21.49
C SER A 183 2.10 11.72 -22.16
N LYS A 184 0.95 12.03 -22.75
CA LYS A 184 0.53 13.36 -23.18
C LYS A 184 -0.30 13.98 -22.07
N LYS A 185 -0.33 15.31 -21.99
CA LYS A 185 -1.26 16.00 -21.10
C LYS A 185 -2.64 16.12 -21.74
N GLY A 186 -3.70 15.97 -20.96
CA GLY A 186 -5.04 16.05 -21.48
C GLY A 186 -6.14 16.15 -20.44
N VAL A 187 -7.28 16.65 -20.83
CA VAL A 187 -8.52 16.65 -20.06
C VAL A 187 -9.33 15.44 -20.44
N LEU A 188 -9.77 14.69 -19.45
CA LEU A 188 -10.60 13.50 -19.65
C LEU A 188 -12.08 13.84 -19.60
N SER A 189 -12.88 13.19 -20.43
CA SER A 189 -14.33 13.19 -20.36
C SER A 189 -14.90 11.78 -20.34
N ILE A 190 -16.02 11.58 -19.64
CA ILE A 190 -16.60 10.27 -19.43
C ILE A 190 -17.90 10.15 -20.23
N ARG A 191 -17.98 9.07 -20.97
CA ARG A 191 -19.17 8.65 -21.69
C ARG A 191 -19.61 7.28 -21.19
N THR A 192 -20.92 7.08 -20.97
CA THR A 192 -21.46 5.81 -20.54
C THR A 192 -22.53 5.30 -21.48
N SER A 193 -22.68 3.98 -21.55
CA SER A 193 -23.86 3.35 -22.17
C SER A 193 -24.55 2.45 -21.14
N GLY A 194 -25.88 2.33 -21.26
CA GLY A 194 -26.68 1.49 -20.38
C GLY A 194 -27.04 2.09 -19.01
N VAL A 195 -26.43 3.24 -18.66
CA VAL A 195 -26.77 3.99 -17.46
C VAL A 195 -26.63 5.49 -17.70
N GLU A 196 -27.61 6.25 -17.22
CA GLU A 196 -27.53 7.70 -17.18
C GLU A 196 -26.73 8.13 -15.95
N ILE A 197 -25.68 8.89 -16.17
CA ILE A 197 -24.84 9.42 -15.10
C ILE A 197 -25.52 10.65 -14.50
N ARG A 198 -25.95 10.54 -13.24
CA ARG A 198 -26.55 11.62 -12.43
C ARG A 198 -25.73 11.82 -11.17
N ASN A 199 -26.02 12.88 -10.45
CA ASN A 199 -25.44 13.14 -9.12
C ASN A 199 -25.58 11.91 -8.21
N LYS A 200 -24.52 11.62 -7.44
CA LYS A 200 -24.42 10.44 -6.56
C LYS A 200 -24.43 9.09 -7.32
N THR A 201 -24.00 9.08 -8.56
CA THR A 201 -23.75 7.84 -9.30
C THR A 201 -22.31 7.40 -9.07
N TYR A 202 -22.14 6.11 -8.77
CA TYR A 202 -20.85 5.45 -8.67
C TYR A 202 -20.81 4.26 -9.62
N ILE A 203 -19.81 4.18 -10.49
CA ILE A 203 -19.63 3.04 -11.40
C ILE A 203 -18.28 2.42 -11.13
N GLN A 204 -18.26 1.15 -10.71
CA GLN A 204 -17.03 0.38 -10.54
C GLN A 204 -16.64 -0.24 -11.87
N ILE A 205 -15.57 0.23 -12.50
CA ILE A 205 -15.03 -0.37 -13.74
C ILE A 205 -14.05 -1.52 -13.46
N CYS A 206 -13.38 -1.49 -12.31
CA CYS A 206 -12.46 -2.53 -11.92
C CYS A 206 -12.61 -2.82 -10.43
N LYS A 207 -12.89 -4.09 -10.08
CA LYS A 207 -13.21 -4.45 -8.69
C LYS A 207 -11.98 -4.58 -7.81
N GLN A 208 -10.96 -5.24 -8.31
CA GLN A 208 -9.75 -5.52 -7.54
C GLN A 208 -8.61 -5.79 -8.50
N GLU A 209 -7.81 -4.76 -8.74
CA GLU A 209 -6.59 -4.85 -9.51
C GLU A 209 -5.38 -4.86 -8.58
N ASP A 210 -4.36 -5.57 -9.00
CA ASP A 210 -3.08 -5.52 -8.32
C ASP A 210 -2.52 -4.10 -8.33
N SER A 211 -2.00 -3.69 -7.19
CA SER A 211 -1.36 -2.39 -7.01
C SER A 211 0.15 -2.57 -6.91
N TYR A 212 0.88 -2.06 -7.89
CA TYR A 212 2.34 -2.21 -7.99
C TYR A 212 3.03 -0.89 -7.69
N TYR A 213 3.98 -0.91 -6.77
CA TYR A 213 4.72 0.28 -6.35
C TYR A 213 6.22 0.14 -6.61
N ASP A 214 6.80 1.14 -7.26
CA ASP A 214 8.24 1.29 -7.42
C ASP A 214 8.78 2.33 -6.44
N SER A 215 9.46 1.85 -5.41
CA SER A 215 10.02 2.70 -4.35
C SER A 215 11.11 3.66 -4.83
N LYS A 216 11.75 3.41 -5.97
CA LYS A 216 12.79 4.29 -6.51
C LYS A 216 12.20 5.47 -7.29
N SER A 217 11.22 5.21 -8.13
CA SER A 217 10.59 6.25 -8.94
C SER A 217 9.41 6.94 -8.24
N GLY A 218 8.84 6.31 -7.20
CA GLY A 218 7.67 6.81 -6.48
C GLY A 218 6.34 6.58 -7.20
N TRP A 219 6.33 5.81 -8.27
CA TRP A 219 5.12 5.51 -9.01
C TRP A 219 4.39 4.29 -8.48
N LEU A 220 3.07 4.40 -8.40
CA LEU A 220 2.11 3.34 -8.09
C LEU A 220 1.25 3.11 -9.34
N CYS A 221 1.14 1.87 -9.79
CA CYS A 221 0.27 1.45 -10.88
C CYS A 221 -0.84 0.56 -10.34
N ILE A 222 -2.08 0.83 -10.67
CA ILE A 222 -3.24 -0.03 -10.42
C ILE A 222 -3.74 -0.53 -11.77
N GLY A 223 -3.77 -1.85 -11.95
CA GLY A 223 -4.13 -2.50 -13.22
C GLY A 223 -2.93 -2.97 -14.03
N GLU A 224 -3.03 -2.97 -15.34
CA GLU A 224 -2.02 -3.50 -16.24
C GLU A 224 -0.76 -2.64 -16.23
N ARG A 225 0.40 -3.23 -15.87
CA ARG A 225 1.69 -2.52 -15.77
C ARG A 225 2.37 -2.28 -17.12
N LYS A 226 2.06 -3.11 -18.10
CA LYS A 226 2.67 -3.04 -19.42
C LYS A 226 1.81 -2.17 -20.32
N THR A 227 2.42 -1.13 -20.87
CA THR A 227 1.81 -0.30 -21.89
C THR A 227 2.34 -0.70 -23.28
N TYR A 228 1.52 -0.50 -24.28
CA TYR A 228 1.84 -0.79 -25.68
C TYR A 228 1.78 0.51 -26.50
N ASP A 229 2.37 0.50 -27.69
CA ASP A 229 2.43 1.69 -28.54
C ASP A 229 1.05 2.16 -29.04
N PHE A 230 0.06 1.27 -28.97
CA PHE A 230 -1.34 1.59 -29.33
C PHE A 230 -2.19 2.02 -28.12
N ASP A 231 -1.62 2.05 -26.92
CA ASP A 231 -2.31 2.55 -25.74
C ASP A 231 -2.19 4.08 -25.66
N ASP A 232 -3.30 4.76 -25.37
CA ASP A 232 -3.29 6.19 -25.06
C ASP A 232 -2.94 6.39 -23.60
N CYS A 233 -1.81 7.04 -23.32
CA CYS A 233 -1.35 7.37 -21.97
C CYS A 233 -1.53 8.87 -21.73
N ILE A 234 -2.47 9.25 -20.87
CA ILE A 234 -2.87 10.63 -20.64
C ILE A 234 -2.58 11.04 -19.20
N GLU A 235 -1.73 12.02 -19.01
CA GLU A 235 -1.54 12.70 -17.73
C GLU A 235 -2.61 13.80 -17.61
N PHE A 236 -3.63 13.54 -16.80
CA PHE A 236 -4.77 14.46 -16.65
C PHE A 236 -4.72 15.29 -15.36
N LEU A 237 -3.91 14.87 -14.41
CA LEU A 237 -3.48 15.65 -13.25
C LEU A 237 -1.98 15.46 -13.08
N ASN A 238 -1.29 16.48 -12.61
CA ASN A 238 0.16 16.42 -12.43
C ASN A 238 0.54 15.24 -11.49
N GLY A 239 1.16 14.23 -12.07
CA GLY A 239 1.49 12.98 -11.36
C GLY A 239 0.37 11.93 -11.37
N VAL A 240 -0.67 12.05 -12.20
CA VAL A 240 -1.67 11.00 -12.40
C VAL A 240 -1.84 10.72 -13.90
N ILE A 241 -1.50 9.50 -14.29
CA ILE A 241 -1.61 9.03 -15.67
C ILE A 241 -2.68 7.96 -15.75
N ILE A 242 -3.59 8.07 -16.70
CA ILE A 242 -4.51 7.01 -17.09
C ILE A 242 -4.03 6.36 -18.38
N VAL A 243 -4.13 5.07 -18.47
CA VAL A 243 -3.82 4.30 -19.68
C VAL A 243 -5.12 3.77 -20.26
N LEU A 244 -5.37 4.09 -21.50
CA LEU A 244 -6.57 3.74 -22.23
C LEU A 244 -6.24 2.80 -23.39
N ARG A 245 -7.09 1.81 -23.59
CA ARG A 245 -7.10 0.93 -24.76
C ARG A 245 -8.52 0.88 -25.30
N ASP A 246 -8.70 1.32 -26.54
CA ASP A 246 -10.02 1.44 -27.15
C ASP A 246 -11.00 2.26 -26.27
N ASN A 247 -10.55 3.39 -25.76
CA ASN A 247 -11.27 4.28 -24.84
C ASN A 247 -11.71 3.65 -23.51
N LYS A 248 -11.13 2.48 -23.15
CA LYS A 248 -11.35 1.83 -21.86
C LYS A 248 -10.14 1.94 -20.97
N VAL A 249 -10.37 2.10 -19.68
CA VAL A 249 -9.30 2.16 -18.70
C VAL A 249 -8.68 0.78 -18.52
N VAL A 250 -7.36 0.67 -18.74
CA VAL A 250 -6.57 -0.55 -18.46
C VAL A 250 -5.67 -0.40 -17.25
N SER A 251 -5.25 0.81 -16.93
CA SER A 251 -4.55 1.10 -15.67
C SER A 251 -4.59 2.58 -15.32
N ILE A 252 -4.33 2.86 -14.05
CA ILE A 252 -4.12 4.22 -13.55
C ILE A 252 -2.83 4.27 -12.75
N TRP A 253 -2.08 5.33 -12.90
CA TRP A 253 -0.77 5.53 -12.30
C TRP A 253 -0.76 6.79 -11.45
N PHE A 254 -0.16 6.70 -10.26
CA PHE A 254 -0.06 7.80 -9.30
C PHE A 254 1.39 8.01 -8.90
N ASN A 255 1.88 9.23 -8.96
CA ASN A 255 3.15 9.58 -8.34
C ASN A 255 2.92 9.89 -6.86
N VAL A 256 3.08 8.89 -6.02
CA VAL A 256 2.87 8.98 -4.56
C VAL A 256 4.15 9.35 -3.81
N GLY A 257 5.27 9.45 -4.52
CA GLY A 257 6.60 9.76 -3.99
C GLY A 257 7.44 8.52 -3.70
N ALA A 258 8.76 8.70 -3.77
CA ALA A 258 9.74 7.65 -3.54
C ALA A 258 9.85 7.28 -2.05
N ASP A 259 10.46 6.11 -1.80
CA ASP A 259 10.84 5.62 -0.47
C ASP A 259 9.73 5.53 0.58
N LEU A 260 8.48 5.33 0.13
CA LEU A 260 7.39 5.04 1.05
C LEU A 260 7.59 3.65 1.68
N PRO A 261 7.54 3.54 3.02
CA PRO A 261 7.62 2.25 3.67
C PRO A 261 6.38 1.41 3.31
N LEU A 262 6.63 0.20 2.81
CA LEU A 262 5.62 -0.84 2.71
C LEU A 262 5.59 -1.59 4.04
N PHE A 263 4.41 -2.03 4.44
CA PHE A 263 4.19 -2.73 5.71
C PHE A 263 4.46 -4.21 5.57
#